data_7c5fa6bd25d16c95b0bc6944c826c7c2
#
_entry.id   7c5fa6bd25d16c95b0bc6944c826c7c2
#
_cell.length_a   1.000
_cell.length_b   1.000
_cell.length_c   1.000
_cell.angle_alpha   90.00
_cell.angle_beta   90.00
_cell.angle_gamma   90.00
#
_symmetry.space_group_name_H-M   'P 1'
#
loop_
_entity.id
_entity.type
_entity.pdbx_description
1 polymer ?
#
loop_
_entity_poly.entity_id
_entity_poly.type
_entity_poly.pdbx_seq_one_letter_code
_entity_poly.pdbx_strand_id
1 'polypeptide(L)'
;GGIFEGETHLRFGGKARPQGMRGFGQGWRGDSHLLWDGVVGQANTVGFEVAKAGKYALAIQWTLAPDYGLFEVRLNGRVIIPQVDLYSPRVELARLQQVGDVNLRAGIQRLTIKLTGGNPKAKKYGGKGYLWGLDYLKLTDLAPKPEKPAVEKPALTRVGLEEALPLMKEYCFGCHGATKKVK
;
A
#
# COMPACT_ATOMS: atom_id res chain seq x y z
N GLY A 1 -7.55 5.19 0.11
CA GLY A 1 -6.20 4.68 0.30
C GLY A 1 -5.76 3.80 -0.84
N GLY A 2 -4.48 3.47 -0.89
CA GLY A 2 -3.92 2.65 -1.97
C GLY A 2 -2.47 2.30 -1.72
N ILE A 3 -1.92 1.49 -2.62
CA ILE A 3 -0.49 1.19 -2.69
C ILE A 3 0.06 1.90 -3.93
N PHE A 4 1.18 2.61 -3.76
CA PHE A 4 1.89 3.33 -4.81
C PHE A 4 3.26 2.69 -4.95
N GLU A 5 3.41 1.82 -5.95
CA GLU A 5 4.67 1.17 -6.29
C GLU A 5 5.68 2.19 -6.83
N GLY A 6 6.92 2.05 -6.43
CA GLY A 6 7.97 3.04 -6.68
C GLY A 6 8.17 3.31 -8.16
N GLU A 7 8.20 2.27 -8.97
CA GLU A 7 8.51 2.34 -10.39
C GLU A 7 7.31 2.64 -11.30
N THR A 8 6.06 2.37 -10.84
CA THR A 8 4.87 2.46 -11.69
C THR A 8 3.93 3.59 -11.31
N HIS A 9 3.79 3.88 -10.03
CA HIS A 9 2.80 4.83 -9.51
C HIS A 9 3.42 6.15 -9.01
N LEU A 10 4.73 6.18 -8.76
CA LEU A 10 5.40 7.39 -8.33
C LEU A 10 5.90 8.20 -9.53
N ARG A 11 5.72 9.51 -9.46
CA ARG A 11 6.37 10.46 -10.36
C ARG A 11 7.75 10.76 -9.82
N PHE A 12 8.77 10.46 -10.56
CA PHE A 12 10.16 10.63 -10.16
C PHE A 12 10.98 11.29 -11.29
N GLY A 13 12.16 11.73 -10.96
CA GLY A 13 13.08 12.34 -11.91
C GLY A 13 14.51 12.37 -11.40
N GLY A 14 15.38 13.06 -12.10
CA GLY A 14 16.81 13.13 -11.79
C GLY A 14 17.48 11.78 -11.97
N LYS A 15 18.16 11.31 -10.93
CA LYS A 15 18.85 9.99 -10.93
C LYS A 15 17.98 8.83 -10.49
N ALA A 16 16.73 9.07 -10.08
CA ALA A 16 15.82 8.00 -9.69
C ALA A 16 15.44 7.18 -10.93
N ARG A 17 15.45 5.85 -10.78
CA ARG A 17 15.18 4.89 -11.87
C ARG A 17 14.64 3.58 -11.34
N PRO A 18 13.79 2.88 -12.11
CA PRO A 18 13.41 1.51 -11.78
C PRO A 18 14.62 0.57 -11.79
N GLN A 19 14.64 -0.38 -10.86
CA GLN A 19 15.60 -1.47 -10.81
C GLN A 19 14.88 -2.80 -10.58
N GLY A 20 15.14 -3.79 -11.47
CA GLY A 20 14.63 -5.14 -11.30
C GLY A 20 15.29 -5.85 -10.10
N MET A 21 14.47 -6.52 -9.30
CA MET A 21 14.89 -7.14 -8.03
C MET A 21 14.93 -8.67 -8.06
N ARG A 22 14.53 -9.32 -9.15
CA ARG A 22 14.51 -10.80 -9.28
C ARG A 22 15.84 -11.48 -8.96
N GLY A 23 16.95 -10.82 -9.26
CA GLY A 23 18.30 -11.34 -8.96
C GLY A 23 18.69 -11.28 -7.48
N PHE A 24 17.92 -10.60 -6.65
CA PHE A 24 18.20 -10.41 -5.21
C PHE A 24 17.27 -11.22 -4.30
N GLY A 25 16.28 -11.90 -4.84
CA GLY A 25 15.31 -12.70 -4.11
C GLY A 25 13.87 -12.40 -4.48
N GLN A 26 12.95 -12.71 -3.57
CA GLN A 26 11.50 -12.53 -3.75
C GLN A 26 10.94 -11.55 -2.72
N GLY A 27 9.73 -11.02 -2.99
CA GLY A 27 8.96 -10.23 -2.05
C GLY A 27 8.77 -8.76 -2.46
N TRP A 28 9.57 -8.23 -3.39
CA TRP A 28 9.34 -6.90 -3.98
C TRP A 28 8.09 -6.93 -4.85
N ARG A 29 7.28 -5.89 -4.73
CA ARG A 29 6.12 -5.76 -5.59
C ARG A 29 6.55 -5.49 -7.03
N GLY A 30 5.91 -6.18 -7.99
CA GLY A 30 6.28 -6.09 -9.39
C GLY A 30 7.71 -6.58 -9.71
N ASP A 31 8.38 -7.28 -8.77
CA ASP A 31 9.77 -7.71 -8.89
C ASP A 31 10.75 -6.55 -9.17
N SER A 32 10.41 -5.35 -8.72
CA SER A 32 11.15 -4.12 -9.00
C SER A 32 11.07 -3.16 -7.81
N HIS A 33 11.91 -2.16 -7.79
CA HIS A 33 11.80 -1.01 -6.89
C HIS A 33 12.33 0.26 -7.57
N LEU A 34 12.03 1.42 -7.01
CA LEU A 34 12.65 2.67 -7.41
C LEU A 34 13.98 2.83 -6.68
N LEU A 35 15.06 2.98 -7.45
CA LEU A 35 16.43 3.18 -6.97
C LEU A 35 16.88 4.61 -7.22
N TRP A 36 17.61 5.20 -6.29
CA TRP A 36 18.31 6.46 -6.46
C TRP A 36 19.72 6.40 -5.84
N ASP A 37 20.66 7.18 -6.39
CA ASP A 37 22.00 7.37 -5.86
C ASP A 37 22.36 8.83 -5.72
N GLY A 38 23.16 9.15 -4.69
CA GLY A 38 23.62 10.51 -4.45
C GLY A 38 24.72 10.59 -3.43
N VAL A 39 25.17 11.82 -3.17
CA VAL A 39 26.15 12.15 -2.13
C VAL A 39 25.48 12.87 -0.96
N VAL A 40 26.10 12.84 0.22
CA VAL A 40 25.57 13.47 1.43
C VAL A 40 25.18 14.93 1.17
N GLY A 41 24.02 15.30 1.63
CA GLY A 41 23.39 16.61 1.41
C GLY A 41 22.42 16.65 0.22
N GLN A 42 22.53 15.75 -0.75
CA GLN A 42 21.59 15.66 -1.86
C GLN A 42 20.26 15.04 -1.45
N ALA A 43 19.22 15.37 -2.19
CA ALA A 43 17.88 14.83 -2.01
C ALA A 43 17.25 14.48 -3.37
N ASN A 44 16.32 13.55 -3.34
CA ASN A 44 15.41 13.29 -4.44
C ASN A 44 13.96 13.42 -3.97
N THR A 45 13.08 13.88 -4.84
CA THR A 45 11.65 14.01 -4.55
C THR A 45 10.86 13.13 -5.49
N VAL A 46 10.01 12.32 -4.91
CA VAL A 46 9.01 11.51 -5.62
C VAL A 46 7.62 12.06 -5.35
N GLY A 47 6.75 12.04 -6.37
CA GLY A 47 5.38 12.51 -6.28
C GLY A 47 4.39 11.35 -6.36
N PHE A 48 3.32 11.39 -5.58
CA PHE A 48 2.18 10.47 -5.69
C PHE A 48 0.87 11.23 -5.61
N GLU A 49 -0.17 10.70 -6.23
CA GLU A 49 -1.44 11.40 -6.34
C GLU A 49 -2.48 10.83 -5.36
N VAL A 50 -3.09 11.71 -4.58
CA VAL A 50 -4.17 11.39 -3.65
C VAL A 50 -5.49 11.91 -4.22
N ALA A 51 -6.41 11.01 -4.50
CA ALA A 51 -7.69 11.36 -5.13
C ALA A 51 -8.62 12.18 -4.22
N LYS A 52 -8.52 12.01 -2.90
CA LYS A 52 -9.44 12.59 -1.92
C LYS A 52 -8.68 13.18 -0.74
N ALA A 53 -9.00 14.41 -0.34
CA ALA A 53 -8.47 14.95 0.90
C ALA A 53 -8.96 14.13 2.09
N GLY A 54 -8.09 13.91 3.08
CA GLY A 54 -8.45 13.11 4.25
C GLY A 54 -7.26 12.82 5.16
N LYS A 55 -7.57 12.06 6.22
CA LYS A 55 -6.59 11.52 7.16
C LYS A 55 -6.23 10.10 6.74
N TYR A 56 -4.94 9.83 6.62
CA TYR A 56 -4.41 8.54 6.16
C TYR A 56 -3.34 8.04 7.11
N ALA A 57 -3.28 6.73 7.34
CA ALA A 57 -2.08 6.09 7.87
C ALA A 57 -1.10 5.86 6.70
N LEU A 58 0.13 6.38 6.84
CA LEU A 58 1.20 6.21 5.87
C LEU A 58 2.19 5.17 6.35
N ALA A 59 2.57 4.26 5.47
CA ALA A 59 3.68 3.34 5.66
C ALA A 59 4.55 3.30 4.41
N ILE A 60 5.84 3.01 4.58
CA ILE A 60 6.86 2.98 3.52
C ILE A 60 7.56 1.64 3.55
N GLN A 61 7.65 0.99 2.38
CA GLN A 61 8.41 -0.24 2.19
C GLN A 61 9.76 0.10 1.54
N TRP A 62 10.81 -0.07 2.32
CA TRP A 62 12.18 0.15 1.87
C TRP A 62 12.86 -1.16 1.48
N THR A 63 13.82 -1.05 0.57
CA THR A 63 14.89 -2.03 0.40
C THR A 63 16.07 -1.65 1.29
N LEU A 64 16.73 -2.63 1.88
CA LEU A 64 17.98 -2.49 2.61
C LEU A 64 19.11 -3.09 1.77
N ALA A 65 20.32 -2.50 1.84
CA ALA A 65 21.48 -3.02 1.11
C ALA A 65 22.81 -2.57 1.74
N PRO A 66 23.96 -3.21 1.38
CA PRO A 66 25.27 -2.89 1.93
C PRO A 66 25.81 -1.50 1.60
N ASP A 67 25.26 -0.87 0.57
CA ASP A 67 25.66 0.45 0.05
C ASP A 67 24.58 1.54 0.19
N TYR A 68 23.55 1.24 1.04
CA TYR A 68 22.50 2.20 1.32
C TYR A 68 22.85 3.07 2.53
N GLY A 69 22.32 4.31 2.53
CA GLY A 69 22.70 5.36 3.47
C GLY A 69 21.70 5.62 4.58
N LEU A 70 21.94 6.74 5.27
CA LEU A 70 21.06 7.34 6.27
C LEU A 70 20.27 8.48 5.61
N PHE A 71 18.95 8.52 5.83
CA PHE A 71 18.09 9.48 5.17
C PHE A 71 17.11 10.15 6.12
N GLU A 72 16.88 11.44 5.90
CA GLU A 72 15.73 12.18 6.39
C GLU A 72 14.62 12.12 5.33
N VAL A 73 13.37 11.91 5.76
CA VAL A 73 12.22 11.87 4.85
C VAL A 73 11.23 12.99 5.21
N ARG A 74 10.82 13.73 4.19
CA ARG A 74 9.82 14.80 4.30
C ARG A 74 8.62 14.53 3.43
N LEU A 75 7.44 14.82 3.94
CA LEU A 75 6.20 14.82 3.18
C LEU A 75 5.69 16.26 3.08
N ASN A 76 5.55 16.77 1.83
CA ASN A 76 5.15 18.15 1.57
C ASN A 76 5.98 19.20 2.36
N GLY A 77 7.27 18.95 2.50
CA GLY A 77 8.20 19.80 3.24
C GLY A 77 8.32 19.54 4.75
N ARG A 78 7.35 18.84 5.35
CA ARG A 78 7.38 18.47 6.78
C ARG A 78 8.19 17.21 7.00
N VAL A 79 9.09 17.19 7.95
CA VAL A 79 9.82 15.98 8.37
C VAL A 79 8.83 14.97 8.96
N ILE A 80 8.82 13.76 8.39
CA ILE A 80 7.99 12.63 8.85
C ILE A 80 8.84 11.50 9.40
N ILE A 81 10.10 11.38 8.93
CA ILE A 81 11.11 10.47 9.48
C ILE A 81 12.40 11.28 9.61
N PRO A 82 12.83 11.62 10.83
CA PRO A 82 14.05 12.42 11.03
C PRO A 82 15.31 11.68 10.57
N GLN A 83 15.33 10.36 10.72
CA GLN A 83 16.40 9.50 10.24
C GLN A 83 15.92 8.07 10.06
N VAL A 84 16.25 7.50 8.91
CA VAL A 84 16.13 6.06 8.63
C VAL A 84 17.48 5.54 8.17
N ASP A 85 17.91 4.41 8.72
CA ASP A 85 19.11 3.67 8.29
C ASP A 85 18.67 2.55 7.35
N LEU A 86 19.10 2.61 6.10
CA LEU A 86 18.77 1.61 5.08
C LEU A 86 19.88 0.59 4.86
N TYR A 87 20.90 0.59 5.73
CA TYR A 87 21.96 -0.40 5.67
C TYR A 87 21.49 -1.79 6.10
N SER A 88 21.89 -2.79 5.33
CA SER A 88 21.94 -4.21 5.73
C SER A 88 23.15 -4.87 5.08
N PRO A 89 23.77 -5.90 5.68
CA PRO A 89 24.88 -6.62 5.08
C PRO A 89 24.50 -7.37 3.78
N ARG A 90 23.24 -7.47 3.45
CA ARG A 90 22.68 -8.09 2.23
C ARG A 90 21.49 -7.29 1.70
N VAL A 91 21.16 -7.52 0.43
CA VAL A 91 19.97 -6.92 -0.17
C VAL A 91 18.73 -7.65 0.32
N GLU A 92 17.83 -6.94 0.98
CA GLU A 92 16.61 -7.50 1.55
C GLU A 92 15.51 -6.43 1.71
N LEU A 93 14.26 -6.85 1.85
CA LEU A 93 13.18 -5.94 2.21
C LEU A 93 13.26 -5.59 3.70
N ALA A 94 13.13 -4.31 4.01
CA ALA A 94 12.93 -3.85 5.38
C ALA A 94 11.59 -4.36 5.94
N ARG A 95 11.43 -4.34 7.27
CA ARG A 95 10.09 -4.38 7.84
C ARG A 95 9.32 -3.14 7.37
N LEU A 96 8.04 -3.30 7.00
CA LEU A 96 7.18 -2.18 6.60
C LEU A 96 7.18 -1.09 7.67
N GLN A 97 7.75 0.06 7.32
CA GLN A 97 7.92 1.17 8.25
C GLN A 97 6.62 1.98 8.37
N GLN A 98 6.00 1.93 9.55
CA GLN A 98 4.87 2.77 9.87
C GLN A 98 5.36 4.20 10.14
N VAL A 99 4.83 5.17 9.40
CA VAL A 99 5.13 6.60 9.59
C VAL A 99 4.15 7.23 10.56
N GLY A 100 2.90 6.78 10.54
CA GLY A 100 1.80 7.31 11.34
C GLY A 100 0.75 8.03 10.50
N ASP A 101 -0.08 8.80 11.18
CA ASP A 101 -1.21 9.49 10.58
C ASP A 101 -0.77 10.80 9.92
N VAL A 102 -1.23 11.01 8.69
CA VAL A 102 -0.96 12.20 7.89
C VAL A 102 -2.27 12.78 7.34
N ASN A 103 -2.39 14.12 7.35
CA ASN A 103 -3.48 14.80 6.67
C ASN A 103 -3.02 15.20 5.28
N LEU A 104 -3.69 14.70 4.25
CA LEU A 104 -3.37 14.95 2.85
C LEU A 104 -4.50 15.70 2.16
N ARG A 105 -4.14 16.60 1.25
CA ARG A 105 -5.08 17.23 0.32
C ARG A 105 -5.23 16.34 -0.91
N ALA A 106 -6.30 16.50 -1.68
CA ALA A 106 -6.40 15.90 -3.01
C ALA A 106 -5.30 16.47 -3.91
N GLY A 107 -4.82 15.67 -4.85
CA GLY A 107 -3.77 16.03 -5.80
C GLY A 107 -2.40 15.46 -5.42
N ILE A 108 -1.35 16.03 -6.02
CA ILE A 108 0.02 15.49 -5.92
C ILE A 108 0.63 15.84 -4.57
N GLN A 109 1.07 14.81 -3.87
CA GLN A 109 1.90 14.90 -2.67
C GLN A 109 3.37 14.70 -3.05
N ARG A 110 4.29 15.31 -2.28
CA ARG A 110 5.73 15.22 -2.51
C ARG A 110 6.44 14.59 -1.32
N LEU A 111 7.10 13.45 -1.58
CA LEU A 111 7.97 12.79 -0.62
C LEU A 111 9.41 13.10 -1.00
N THR A 112 10.11 13.87 -0.16
CA THR A 112 11.54 14.23 -0.36
C THR A 112 12.39 13.37 0.56
N ILE A 113 13.37 12.68 -0.02
CA ILE A 113 14.29 11.76 0.65
C ILE A 113 15.67 12.38 0.54
N LYS A 114 16.22 12.87 1.67
CA LYS A 114 17.52 13.57 1.74
C LYS A 114 18.56 12.65 2.35
N LEU A 115 19.66 12.46 1.65
CA LEU A 115 20.82 11.70 2.15
C LEU A 115 21.56 12.53 3.22
N THR A 116 21.58 12.02 4.44
CA THR A 116 22.18 12.69 5.61
C THR A 116 23.52 12.09 6.03
N GLY A 117 23.81 10.85 5.61
CA GLY A 117 25.04 10.16 5.96
C GLY A 117 25.05 8.72 5.52
N GLY A 118 25.95 7.94 6.08
CA GLY A 118 26.05 6.50 5.90
C GLY A 118 26.28 5.77 7.22
N ASN A 119 25.74 4.58 7.31
CA ASN A 119 26.10 3.67 8.40
C ASN A 119 27.63 3.40 8.36
N PRO A 120 28.34 3.33 9.51
CA PRO A 120 29.78 3.03 9.52
C PRO A 120 30.18 1.73 8.81
N LYS A 121 29.26 0.78 8.71
CA LYS A 121 29.46 -0.50 8.01
C LYS A 121 29.07 -0.45 6.53
N ALA A 122 28.41 0.62 6.08
CA ALA A 122 27.94 0.74 4.70
C ALA A 122 29.10 0.99 3.75
N LYS A 123 29.05 0.33 2.60
CA LYS A 123 29.98 0.55 1.49
C LYS A 123 29.54 1.80 0.71
N LYS A 124 30.50 2.67 0.38
CA LYS A 124 30.18 3.80 -0.48
C LYS A 124 29.94 3.37 -1.92
N TYR A 125 28.81 3.75 -2.48
CA TYR A 125 28.55 3.57 -3.91
C TYR A 125 29.40 4.54 -4.72
N GLY A 126 30.08 4.01 -5.75
CA GLY A 126 31.01 4.83 -6.55
C GLY A 126 32.10 5.54 -5.74
N GLY A 127 32.45 5.04 -4.54
CA GLY A 127 33.46 5.60 -3.65
C GLY A 127 33.04 6.88 -2.90
N LYS A 128 31.89 7.48 -3.21
CA LYS A 128 31.49 8.80 -2.68
C LYS A 128 30.12 8.85 -2.03
N GLY A 129 29.16 8.09 -2.53
CA GLY A 129 27.75 8.22 -2.21
C GLY A 129 27.13 7.00 -1.59
N TYR A 130 25.80 7.05 -1.46
CA TYR A 130 24.97 5.98 -0.99
C TYR A 130 23.67 5.95 -1.78
N LEU A 131 22.99 4.82 -1.74
CA LEU A 131 21.72 4.61 -2.43
C LEU A 131 20.55 4.53 -1.45
N TRP A 132 19.34 4.67 -1.99
CA TRP A 132 18.12 4.17 -1.37
C TRP A 132 17.28 3.40 -2.40
N GLY A 133 16.52 2.44 -1.91
CA GLY A 133 15.54 1.68 -2.69
C GLY A 133 14.15 1.77 -2.07
N LEU A 134 13.16 2.22 -2.83
CA LEU A 134 11.78 2.37 -2.42
C LEU A 134 10.91 1.40 -3.22
N ASP A 135 10.36 0.39 -2.54
CA ASP A 135 9.45 -0.58 -3.15
C ASP A 135 8.06 0.05 -3.34
N TYR A 136 7.42 0.48 -2.25
CA TYR A 136 6.12 1.15 -2.34
C TYR A 136 5.81 2.06 -1.15
N LEU A 137 4.84 2.95 -1.36
CA LEU A 137 4.13 3.68 -0.31
C LEU A 137 2.75 3.05 -0.12
N LYS A 138 2.32 2.91 1.12
CA LYS A 138 0.96 2.45 1.47
C LYS A 138 0.21 3.54 2.20
N LEU A 139 -0.93 3.95 1.66
CA LEU A 139 -1.89 4.80 2.34
C LEU A 139 -3.13 4.00 2.73
N THR A 140 -3.48 4.03 3.99
CA THR A 140 -4.73 3.48 4.50
C THR A 140 -5.63 4.62 4.90
N ASP A 141 -6.82 4.69 4.31
CA ASP A 141 -7.82 5.71 4.63
C ASP A 141 -8.33 5.50 6.05
N LEU A 142 -8.26 6.54 6.87
CA LEU A 142 -8.72 6.55 8.26
C LEU A 142 -10.08 7.25 8.43
N ALA A 143 -10.70 7.72 7.34
CA ALA A 143 -12.08 8.19 7.41
C ALA A 143 -12.99 7.04 7.84
N PRO A 144 -13.99 7.28 8.70
CA PRO A 144 -14.98 6.27 9.01
C PRO A 144 -15.59 5.79 7.71
N LYS A 145 -15.48 4.48 7.45
CA LYS A 145 -16.10 3.86 6.30
C LYS A 145 -17.60 4.13 6.44
N PRO A 146 -18.27 4.72 5.42
CA PRO A 146 -19.70 4.91 5.51
C PRO A 146 -20.32 3.56 5.88
N GLU A 147 -21.03 3.52 7.00
CA GLU A 147 -21.80 2.33 7.34
C GLU A 147 -22.66 2.03 6.13
N LYS A 148 -22.50 0.82 5.60
CA LYS A 148 -23.39 0.31 4.56
C LYS A 148 -24.79 0.49 5.14
N PRO A 149 -25.69 1.24 4.47
CA PRO A 149 -27.03 1.43 5.02
C PRO A 149 -27.52 0.04 5.45
N ALA A 150 -27.93 -0.05 6.71
CA ALA A 150 -28.48 -1.29 7.22
C ALA A 150 -29.56 -1.68 6.19
N VAL A 151 -29.36 -2.79 5.50
CA VAL A 151 -30.40 -3.36 4.65
C VAL A 151 -31.52 -3.65 5.65
N GLU A 152 -32.50 -2.76 5.69
CA GLU A 152 -33.72 -3.01 6.43
C GLU A 152 -34.20 -4.36 5.94
N LYS A 153 -34.04 -5.38 6.80
CA LYS A 153 -34.60 -6.68 6.51
C LYS A 153 -36.08 -6.39 6.31
N PRO A 154 -36.64 -6.68 5.12
CA PRO A 154 -38.07 -6.50 4.94
C PRO A 154 -38.73 -7.21 6.13
N ALA A 155 -39.59 -6.48 6.84
CA ALA A 155 -40.34 -7.06 7.94
C ALA A 155 -40.95 -8.34 7.40
N LEU A 156 -40.55 -9.48 7.96
CA LEU A 156 -41.11 -10.76 7.60
C LEU A 156 -42.57 -10.68 8.03
N THR A 157 -43.43 -10.22 7.12
CA THR A 157 -44.87 -10.33 7.26
C THR A 157 -45.12 -11.84 7.35
N ARG A 158 -45.64 -12.27 8.47
CA ARG A 158 -46.10 -13.68 8.61
C ARG A 158 -47.17 -13.87 7.54
N VAL A 159 -46.79 -14.42 6.41
CA VAL A 159 -47.73 -14.89 5.41
C VAL A 159 -48.42 -16.09 6.02
N GLY A 160 -49.72 -16.01 6.17
CA GLY A 160 -50.49 -17.12 6.69
C GLY A 160 -50.32 -18.35 5.81
N LEU A 161 -50.44 -19.54 6.40
CA LEU A 161 -50.30 -20.80 5.65
C LEU A 161 -51.28 -20.85 4.44
N GLU A 162 -52.42 -20.20 4.58
CA GLU A 162 -53.45 -20.11 3.53
C GLU A 162 -53.00 -19.29 2.30
N GLU A 163 -52.17 -18.25 2.52
CA GLU A 163 -51.63 -17.44 1.43
C GLU A 163 -50.39 -18.09 0.79
N ALA A 164 -49.64 -18.90 1.53
CA ALA A 164 -48.47 -19.64 1.02
C ALA A 164 -48.83 -20.91 0.27
N LEU A 165 -49.95 -21.58 0.64
CA LEU A 165 -50.39 -22.83 0.03
C LEU A 165 -50.57 -22.80 -1.49
N PRO A 166 -51.14 -21.77 -2.12
CA PRO A 166 -51.23 -21.69 -3.57
C PRO A 166 -49.87 -21.68 -4.25
N LEU A 167 -48.93 -20.87 -3.72
CA LEU A 167 -47.56 -20.77 -4.25
C LEU A 167 -46.80 -22.09 -4.07
N MET A 168 -46.98 -22.78 -2.93
CA MET A 168 -46.35 -24.07 -2.70
C MET A 168 -46.94 -25.15 -3.64
N LYS A 169 -48.22 -25.11 -3.95
CA LYS A 169 -48.84 -26.01 -4.93
C LYS A 169 -48.30 -25.81 -6.33
N GLU A 170 -48.13 -24.54 -6.74
CA GLU A 170 -47.67 -24.19 -8.08
C GLU A 170 -46.19 -24.51 -8.29
N TYR A 171 -45.33 -24.20 -7.31
CA TYR A 171 -43.87 -24.26 -7.48
C TYR A 171 -43.17 -25.41 -6.75
N CYS A 172 -43.75 -26.01 -5.72
CA CYS A 172 -43.09 -27.03 -4.90
C CYS A 172 -43.70 -28.42 -5.01
N PHE A 173 -45.05 -28.53 -5.08
CA PHE A 173 -45.69 -29.84 -5.05
C PHE A 173 -45.63 -30.60 -6.36
N GLY A 174 -45.31 -29.93 -7.48
CA GLY A 174 -45.06 -30.61 -8.76
C GLY A 174 -43.86 -31.55 -8.73
N CYS A 175 -42.86 -31.25 -7.88
CA CYS A 175 -41.64 -32.05 -7.73
C CYS A 175 -41.62 -32.90 -6.45
N HIS A 176 -42.28 -32.46 -5.38
CA HIS A 176 -42.18 -33.10 -4.06
C HIS A 176 -43.50 -33.71 -3.53
N GLY A 177 -44.63 -33.45 -4.20
CA GLY A 177 -45.95 -33.85 -3.74
C GLY A 177 -46.51 -35.16 -4.34
N ALA A 178 -45.78 -35.83 -5.21
CA ALA A 178 -46.27 -37.09 -5.77
C ALA A 178 -46.11 -38.24 -4.78
N THR A 179 -47.17 -38.58 -4.10
CA THR A 179 -47.29 -39.86 -3.36
C THR A 179 -47.13 -41.02 -4.31
N LYS A 180 -45.93 -41.61 -4.37
CA LYS A 180 -45.76 -42.93 -4.96
C LYS A 180 -46.52 -43.92 -4.09
N LYS A 181 -47.65 -44.41 -4.59
CA LYS A 181 -48.27 -45.67 -4.06
C LYS A 181 -47.25 -46.78 -4.31
N VAL A 182 -46.65 -47.25 -3.22
CA VAL A 182 -45.88 -48.50 -3.26
C VAL A 182 -46.93 -49.63 -3.33
N LYS A 183 -46.82 -50.43 -4.38
CA LYS A 183 -47.48 -51.71 -4.48
C LYS A 183 -46.63 -52.76 -3.78
#